data_00850edafd50a64e63d56f23e6b3910b
#
_entry.id   00850edafd50a64e63d56f23e6b3910b
#
_cell.length_a   1.000
_cell.length_b   1.000
_cell.length_c   1.000
_cell.angle_alpha   90.00
_cell.angle_beta   90.00
_cell.angle_gamma   90.00
#
_symmetry.space_group_name_H-M   'P 1'
#
loop_
_entity.id
_entity.type
_entity.pdbx_description
1 polymer ?
#
loop_
_entity_poly.entity_id
_entity_poly.type
_entity_poly.pdbx_seq_one_letter_code
_entity_poly.pdbx_strand_id
1 'polypeptide(L)'
;MRRVVLITGSTRGIGLATAAEFLKNGDRVVVFCRHRSHASKAKDYLSGFGPPENILHLAGDVREEKDAKRIVRESLKQFGRIDILVNNAGAIAYKLAEKTTVKEWDNILDTNLKGTFLFIRHIVPLMKKERSGTIINVSSAMGVEGEANFSAYCASKFGVVGLTQAVAEETKESGIRVYVVLPWAVNTGFLGDVDLGLDPSEVLSPEYVAGKIFETASGRKKSGSLVEICP
;
A
#
# COMPACT_ATOMS: atom_id res chain seq x y z
N MET A 1 -19.27 10.54 -8.99
CA MET A 1 -19.16 9.08 -9.25
C MET A 1 -18.32 8.49 -8.13
N ARG A 2 -18.67 7.32 -7.55
CA ARG A 2 -17.88 6.67 -6.48
C ARG A 2 -16.56 6.18 -7.06
N ARG A 3 -15.43 6.50 -6.39
CA ARG A 3 -14.11 6.02 -6.82
C ARG A 3 -13.96 4.53 -6.46
N VAL A 4 -13.14 3.84 -7.21
CA VAL A 4 -12.75 2.45 -6.94
C VAL A 4 -11.29 2.43 -6.50
N VAL A 5 -11.04 1.91 -5.30
CA VAL A 5 -9.73 1.89 -4.65
C VAL A 5 -9.25 0.46 -4.48
N LEU A 6 -8.14 0.10 -5.10
CA LEU A 6 -7.49 -1.17 -4.91
C LEU A 6 -6.37 -1.01 -3.88
N ILE A 7 -6.41 -1.81 -2.79
CA ILE A 7 -5.47 -1.69 -1.68
C ILE A 7 -4.80 -3.05 -1.44
N THR A 8 -3.49 -3.12 -1.57
CA THR A 8 -2.73 -4.35 -1.28
C THR A 8 -2.45 -4.48 0.22
N GLY A 9 -2.50 -5.71 0.76
CA GLY A 9 -2.25 -5.95 2.19
C GLY A 9 -3.31 -5.33 3.11
N SER A 10 -4.57 -5.33 2.70
CA SER A 10 -5.66 -4.56 3.30
C SER A 10 -6.51 -5.33 4.33
N THR A 11 -5.96 -6.36 4.98
CA THR A 11 -6.69 -7.14 6.00
C THR A 11 -6.23 -6.89 7.43
N ARG A 12 -5.27 -6.00 7.64
CA ARG A 12 -4.79 -5.55 8.96
C ARG A 12 -4.04 -4.22 8.84
N GLY A 13 -3.78 -3.60 10.00
CA GLY A 13 -2.95 -2.40 10.12
C GLY A 13 -3.35 -1.28 9.17
N ILE A 14 -2.37 -0.57 8.62
CA ILE A 14 -2.58 0.60 7.74
C ILE A 14 -3.52 0.27 6.58
N GLY A 15 -3.34 -0.87 5.92
CA GLY A 15 -4.17 -1.22 4.76
C GLY A 15 -5.65 -1.43 5.09
N LEU A 16 -5.96 -2.04 6.25
CA LEU A 16 -7.33 -2.22 6.72
C LEU A 16 -7.96 -0.88 7.12
N ALA A 17 -7.23 -0.06 7.87
CA ALA A 17 -7.67 1.28 8.24
C ALA A 17 -7.90 2.17 6.98
N THR A 18 -7.01 2.06 5.98
CA THR A 18 -7.16 2.76 4.70
C THR A 18 -8.44 2.32 3.98
N ALA A 19 -8.74 1.01 3.94
CA ALA A 19 -9.98 0.51 3.33
C ALA A 19 -11.22 1.06 4.05
N ALA A 20 -11.21 1.08 5.39
CA ALA A 20 -12.28 1.65 6.20
C ALA A 20 -12.46 3.16 5.92
N GLU A 21 -11.36 3.92 5.82
CA GLU A 21 -11.41 5.36 5.57
C GLU A 21 -12.03 5.69 4.21
N PHE A 22 -11.65 4.96 3.14
CA PHE A 22 -12.27 5.15 1.83
C PHE A 22 -13.75 4.75 1.83
N LEU A 23 -14.14 3.67 2.53
CA LEU A 23 -15.54 3.26 2.65
C LEU A 23 -16.40 4.29 3.38
N LYS A 24 -15.92 4.89 4.49
CA LYS A 24 -16.58 5.99 5.21
C LYS A 24 -16.90 7.17 4.30
N ASN A 25 -16.04 7.41 3.32
CA ASN A 25 -16.20 8.49 2.35
C ASN A 25 -17.00 8.06 1.09
N GLY A 26 -17.66 6.88 1.12
CA GLY A 26 -18.56 6.41 0.09
C GLY A 26 -17.89 5.77 -1.13
N ASP A 27 -16.59 5.55 -1.10
CA ASP A 27 -15.85 4.89 -2.17
C ASP A 27 -16.08 3.36 -2.17
N ARG A 28 -15.71 2.68 -3.26
CA ARG A 28 -15.68 1.23 -3.38
C ARG A 28 -14.25 0.75 -3.15
N VAL A 29 -14.08 -0.36 -2.44
CA VAL A 29 -12.75 -0.89 -2.13
C VAL A 29 -12.57 -2.31 -2.63
N VAL A 30 -11.40 -2.59 -3.19
CA VAL A 30 -10.91 -3.94 -3.44
C VAL A 30 -9.87 -4.23 -2.38
N VAL A 31 -10.20 -5.14 -1.47
CA VAL A 31 -9.31 -5.59 -0.40
C VAL A 31 -8.74 -6.96 -0.74
N PHE A 32 -7.45 -7.12 -0.46
CA PHE A 32 -6.77 -8.29 -0.91
C PHE A 32 -5.64 -8.72 0.03
N CYS A 33 -5.51 -10.02 0.26
CA CYS A 33 -4.47 -10.61 1.08
C CYS A 33 -4.12 -12.04 0.64
N ARG A 34 -3.01 -12.57 1.15
CA ARG A 34 -2.56 -13.94 0.83
C ARG A 34 -3.48 -15.04 1.36
N HIS A 35 -4.02 -14.88 2.55
CA HIS A 35 -4.75 -15.92 3.25
C HIS A 35 -6.24 -15.59 3.42
N ARG A 36 -7.11 -16.45 2.91
CA ARG A 36 -8.57 -16.27 3.00
C ARG A 36 -9.09 -16.15 4.45
N SER A 37 -8.42 -16.79 5.42
CA SER A 37 -8.78 -16.68 6.83
C SER A 37 -8.71 -15.27 7.39
N HIS A 38 -7.76 -14.44 6.92
CA HIS A 38 -7.68 -13.04 7.31
C HIS A 38 -8.75 -12.18 6.62
N ALA A 39 -9.25 -12.62 5.47
CA ALA A 39 -10.29 -11.91 4.73
C ALA A 39 -11.63 -11.87 5.48
N SER A 40 -11.98 -12.93 6.23
CA SER A 40 -13.25 -12.97 7.00
C SER A 40 -13.29 -11.89 8.07
N LYS A 41 -12.27 -11.82 8.93
CA LYS A 41 -12.19 -10.79 10.00
C LYS A 41 -12.19 -9.36 9.42
N ALA A 42 -11.48 -9.16 8.31
CA ALA A 42 -11.47 -7.88 7.63
C ALA A 42 -12.85 -7.53 7.05
N LYS A 43 -13.58 -8.53 6.52
CA LYS A 43 -14.94 -8.34 6.01
C LYS A 43 -15.88 -7.88 7.11
N ASP A 44 -15.87 -8.57 8.27
CA ASP A 44 -16.72 -8.23 9.41
C ASP A 44 -16.43 -6.81 9.91
N TYR A 45 -15.16 -6.44 10.04
CA TYR A 45 -14.76 -5.08 10.43
C TYR A 45 -15.21 -4.03 9.41
N LEU A 46 -14.98 -4.25 8.12
CA LEU A 46 -15.29 -3.29 7.07
C LEU A 46 -16.80 -3.11 6.83
N SER A 47 -17.64 -4.09 7.20
CA SER A 47 -19.09 -3.98 7.11
C SER A 47 -19.68 -2.84 7.95
N GLY A 48 -18.96 -2.39 8.98
CA GLY A 48 -19.33 -1.23 9.80
C GLY A 48 -19.08 0.14 9.12
N PHE A 49 -18.41 0.17 7.94
CA PHE A 49 -18.00 1.42 7.29
C PHE A 49 -18.62 1.63 5.90
N GLY A 50 -19.29 0.64 5.35
CA GLY A 50 -19.96 0.76 4.07
C GLY A 50 -20.72 -0.50 3.69
N PRO A 51 -21.63 -0.41 2.71
CA PRO A 51 -22.46 -1.52 2.32
C PRO A 51 -21.64 -2.62 1.61
N PRO A 52 -22.02 -3.90 1.75
CA PRO A 52 -21.24 -5.04 1.23
C PRO A 52 -20.95 -4.98 -0.28
N GLU A 53 -21.83 -4.39 -1.06
CA GLU A 53 -21.66 -4.21 -2.51
C GLU A 53 -20.53 -3.25 -2.89
N ASN A 54 -20.06 -2.44 -1.95
CA ASN A 54 -18.90 -1.57 -2.14
C ASN A 54 -17.57 -2.25 -1.81
N ILE A 55 -17.57 -3.53 -1.40
CA ILE A 55 -16.39 -4.23 -0.94
C ILE A 55 -16.18 -5.50 -1.79
N LEU A 56 -15.07 -5.56 -2.52
CA LEU A 56 -14.63 -6.77 -3.21
C LEU A 56 -13.46 -7.40 -2.44
N HIS A 57 -13.64 -8.63 -1.97
CA HIS A 57 -12.60 -9.40 -1.28
C HIS A 57 -11.93 -10.39 -2.23
N LEU A 58 -10.63 -10.28 -2.40
CA LEU A 58 -9.83 -11.20 -3.22
C LEU A 58 -8.69 -11.81 -2.39
N ALA A 59 -8.18 -12.95 -2.83
CA ALA A 59 -6.99 -13.58 -2.26
C ALA A 59 -5.91 -13.73 -3.33
N GLY A 60 -4.63 -13.59 -2.93
CA GLY A 60 -3.49 -13.75 -3.82
C GLY A 60 -2.18 -13.28 -3.18
N ASP A 61 -1.07 -13.48 -3.86
CA ASP A 61 0.24 -13.03 -3.42
C ASP A 61 0.73 -11.87 -4.28
N VAL A 62 1.12 -10.76 -3.67
CA VAL A 62 1.66 -9.58 -4.38
C VAL A 62 2.91 -9.90 -5.18
N ARG A 63 3.68 -10.91 -4.77
CA ARG A 63 4.94 -11.34 -5.40
C ARG A 63 4.72 -12.04 -6.74
N GLU A 64 3.47 -12.49 -7.00
CA GLU A 64 3.09 -13.29 -8.17
C GLU A 64 2.39 -12.44 -9.23
N GLU A 65 3.01 -12.29 -10.40
CA GLU A 65 2.45 -11.50 -11.51
C GLU A 65 1.07 -12.03 -11.95
N LYS A 66 0.88 -13.36 -11.96
CA LYS A 66 -0.41 -13.97 -12.29
C LYS A 66 -1.53 -13.51 -11.35
N ASP A 67 -1.21 -13.32 -10.06
CA ASP A 67 -2.19 -12.85 -9.07
C ASP A 67 -2.46 -11.36 -9.24
N ALA A 68 -1.43 -10.52 -9.43
CA ALA A 68 -1.62 -9.09 -9.69
C ALA A 68 -2.52 -8.88 -10.93
N LYS A 69 -2.24 -9.57 -12.04
CA LYS A 69 -3.06 -9.53 -13.26
C LYS A 69 -4.50 -10.00 -13.02
N ARG A 70 -4.70 -11.09 -12.28
CA ARG A 70 -6.04 -11.61 -11.95
C ARG A 70 -6.83 -10.64 -11.09
N ILE A 71 -6.20 -10.07 -10.04
CA ILE A 71 -6.84 -9.14 -9.11
C ILE A 71 -7.30 -7.87 -9.85
N VAL A 72 -6.45 -7.30 -10.69
CA VAL A 72 -6.82 -6.15 -11.54
C VAL A 72 -8.01 -6.49 -12.44
N ARG A 73 -7.99 -7.65 -13.11
CA ARG A 73 -9.09 -8.11 -13.97
C ARG A 73 -10.40 -8.29 -13.20
N GLU A 74 -10.37 -8.97 -12.04
CA GLU A 74 -11.57 -9.18 -11.21
C GLU A 74 -12.12 -7.85 -10.67
N SER A 75 -11.25 -6.90 -10.32
CA SER A 75 -11.64 -5.55 -9.90
C SER A 75 -12.39 -4.81 -11.01
N LEU A 76 -11.85 -4.86 -12.24
CA LEU A 76 -12.51 -4.28 -13.43
C LEU A 76 -13.83 -4.96 -13.74
N LYS A 77 -13.90 -6.30 -13.64
CA LYS A 77 -15.14 -7.05 -13.85
C LYS A 77 -16.24 -6.63 -12.87
N GLN A 78 -15.88 -6.40 -11.61
CA GLN A 78 -16.83 -6.04 -10.55
C GLN A 78 -17.25 -4.57 -10.61
N PHE A 79 -16.30 -3.65 -10.82
CA PHE A 79 -16.55 -2.22 -10.65
C PHE A 79 -16.37 -1.38 -11.92
N GLY A 80 -15.87 -1.96 -12.99
CA GLY A 80 -15.68 -1.31 -14.29
C GLY A 80 -14.44 -0.42 -14.40
N ARG A 81 -13.83 -0.03 -13.27
CA ARG A 81 -12.69 0.89 -13.21
C ARG A 81 -11.83 0.70 -11.99
N ILE A 82 -10.65 1.29 -11.97
CA ILE A 82 -9.79 1.46 -10.79
C ILE A 82 -9.27 2.90 -10.83
N ASP A 83 -9.68 3.71 -9.85
CA ASP A 83 -9.32 5.13 -9.77
C ASP A 83 -8.08 5.37 -8.92
N ILE A 84 -7.91 4.55 -7.89
CA ILE A 84 -6.83 4.68 -6.93
C ILE A 84 -6.20 3.31 -6.70
N LEU A 85 -4.87 3.26 -6.75
CA LEU A 85 -4.08 2.12 -6.29
C LEU A 85 -3.33 2.52 -5.02
N VAL A 86 -3.48 1.74 -3.95
CA VAL A 86 -2.66 1.87 -2.74
C VAL A 86 -1.81 0.61 -2.58
N ASN A 87 -0.53 0.72 -2.89
CA ASN A 87 0.45 -0.32 -2.66
C ASN A 87 0.93 -0.25 -1.21
N ASN A 88 0.30 -1.04 -0.34
CA ASN A 88 0.58 -1.06 1.11
C ASN A 88 1.17 -2.40 1.59
N ALA A 89 1.00 -3.50 0.85
CA ALA A 89 1.55 -4.79 1.26
C ALA A 89 3.05 -4.71 1.56
N GLY A 90 3.45 -5.32 2.68
CA GLY A 90 4.85 -5.28 3.09
C GLY A 90 5.26 -6.48 3.92
N ALA A 91 6.58 -6.70 3.96
CA ALA A 91 7.29 -7.63 4.83
C ALA A 91 8.49 -6.91 5.45
N ILE A 92 8.88 -7.33 6.64
CA ILE A 92 9.98 -6.76 7.40
C ILE A 92 10.75 -7.86 8.12
N ALA A 93 12.02 -7.65 8.39
CA ALA A 93 12.81 -8.42 9.34
C ALA A 93 13.70 -7.47 10.14
N TYR A 94 13.87 -7.76 11.42
CA TYR A 94 14.77 -7.05 12.33
C TYR A 94 16.00 -7.92 12.53
N LYS A 95 17.05 -7.68 11.74
CA LYS A 95 18.30 -8.45 11.75
C LYS A 95 19.46 -7.64 11.20
N LEU A 96 20.65 -7.85 11.74
CA LEU A 96 21.90 -7.38 11.15
C LEU A 96 22.07 -7.93 9.72
N ALA A 97 22.75 -7.17 8.87
CA ALA A 97 22.92 -7.51 7.45
C ALA A 97 23.57 -8.89 7.27
N GLU A 98 24.64 -9.21 8.04
CA GLU A 98 25.33 -10.50 8.01
C GLU A 98 24.53 -11.68 8.59
N LYS A 99 23.40 -11.41 9.28
CA LYS A 99 22.47 -12.42 9.81
C LYS A 99 21.22 -12.58 8.97
N THR A 100 20.98 -11.66 8.01
CA THR A 100 19.84 -11.73 7.10
C THR A 100 20.11 -12.79 6.04
N THR A 101 19.29 -13.82 6.00
CA THR A 101 19.41 -14.86 4.96
C THR A 101 18.93 -14.32 3.59
N VAL A 102 19.49 -14.88 2.50
CA VAL A 102 19.04 -14.53 1.13
C VAL A 102 17.51 -14.73 0.99
N LYS A 103 16.96 -15.79 1.56
CA LYS A 103 15.51 -16.05 1.54
C LYS A 103 14.69 -14.95 2.22
N GLU A 104 15.17 -14.41 3.34
CA GLU A 104 14.50 -13.28 4.01
C GLU A 104 14.64 -12.00 3.19
N TRP A 105 15.82 -11.74 2.65
CA TRP A 105 16.08 -10.64 1.73
C TRP A 105 15.12 -10.70 0.52
N ASP A 106 15.09 -11.81 -0.20
CA ASP A 106 14.23 -12.00 -1.36
C ASP A 106 12.75 -11.82 -1.01
N ASN A 107 12.30 -12.40 0.10
CA ASN A 107 10.91 -12.24 0.56
C ASN A 107 10.54 -10.77 0.81
N ILE A 108 11.45 -9.97 1.37
CA ILE A 108 11.22 -8.55 1.66
C ILE A 108 11.19 -7.75 0.36
N LEU A 109 12.18 -7.93 -0.53
CA LEU A 109 12.25 -7.23 -1.79
C LEU A 109 11.10 -7.62 -2.73
N ASP A 110 10.81 -8.89 -2.83
CA ASP A 110 9.69 -9.39 -3.66
C ASP A 110 8.34 -8.85 -3.17
N THR A 111 8.13 -8.77 -1.85
CA THR A 111 6.87 -8.26 -1.30
C THR A 111 6.76 -6.75 -1.46
N ASN A 112 7.78 -5.99 -1.00
CA ASN A 112 7.70 -4.54 -0.85
C ASN A 112 7.92 -3.81 -2.18
N LEU A 113 8.89 -4.24 -2.97
CA LEU A 113 9.32 -3.55 -4.19
C LEU A 113 8.74 -4.19 -5.45
N LYS A 114 9.03 -5.48 -5.69
CA LYS A 114 8.51 -6.18 -6.87
C LYS A 114 6.97 -6.23 -6.86
N GLY A 115 6.35 -6.51 -5.71
CA GLY A 115 4.90 -6.50 -5.59
C GLY A 115 4.29 -5.14 -5.96
N THR A 116 4.87 -4.05 -5.47
CA THR A 116 4.48 -2.68 -5.84
C THR A 116 4.61 -2.46 -7.35
N PHE A 117 5.74 -2.85 -7.95
CA PHE A 117 5.96 -2.76 -9.40
C PHE A 117 4.94 -3.56 -10.21
N LEU A 118 4.60 -4.78 -9.80
CA LEU A 118 3.63 -5.62 -10.52
C LEU A 118 2.24 -4.99 -10.60
N PHE A 119 1.75 -4.39 -9.52
CA PHE A 119 0.46 -3.68 -9.56
C PHE A 119 0.54 -2.41 -10.40
N ILE A 120 1.61 -1.61 -10.29
CA ILE A 120 1.84 -0.44 -11.14
C ILE A 120 1.83 -0.85 -12.62
N ARG A 121 2.58 -1.90 -12.99
CA ARG A 121 2.68 -2.42 -14.36
C ARG A 121 1.32 -2.72 -14.99
N HIS A 122 0.39 -3.30 -14.21
CA HIS A 122 -0.94 -3.67 -14.73
C HIS A 122 -1.98 -2.56 -14.65
N ILE A 123 -1.79 -1.56 -13.80
CA ILE A 123 -2.77 -0.48 -13.58
C ILE A 123 -2.45 0.77 -14.39
N VAL A 124 -1.18 1.14 -14.56
CA VAL A 124 -0.78 2.34 -15.33
C VAL A 124 -1.37 2.35 -16.75
N PRO A 125 -1.35 1.26 -17.54
CA PRO A 125 -1.96 1.27 -18.86
C PRO A 125 -3.46 1.58 -18.84
N LEU A 126 -4.18 1.12 -17.82
CA LEU A 126 -5.62 1.38 -17.64
C LEU A 126 -5.86 2.85 -17.31
N MET A 127 -5.11 3.40 -16.36
CA MET A 127 -5.19 4.81 -15.97
C MET A 127 -4.78 5.74 -17.13
N LYS A 128 -3.78 5.35 -17.94
CA LYS A 128 -3.39 6.11 -19.15
C LYS A 128 -4.52 6.19 -20.15
N LYS A 129 -5.26 5.10 -20.38
CA LYS A 129 -6.43 5.07 -21.26
C LYS A 129 -7.53 6.01 -20.78
N GLU A 130 -7.77 6.05 -19.48
CA GLU A 130 -8.78 6.93 -18.85
C GLU A 130 -8.26 8.37 -18.64
N ARG A 131 -6.97 8.64 -18.90
CA ARG A 131 -6.29 9.92 -18.62
C ARG A 131 -6.53 10.41 -17.19
N SER A 132 -6.67 9.49 -16.26
CA SER A 132 -6.98 9.77 -14.85
C SER A 132 -6.56 8.62 -13.96
N GLY A 133 -6.01 8.90 -12.81
CA GLY A 133 -5.68 7.92 -11.79
C GLY A 133 -4.82 8.49 -10.67
N THR A 134 -4.80 7.78 -9.56
CA THR A 134 -3.89 8.11 -8.44
C THR A 134 -3.24 6.83 -7.93
N ILE A 135 -1.93 6.85 -7.80
CA ILE A 135 -1.14 5.75 -7.22
C ILE A 135 -0.48 6.26 -5.95
N ILE A 136 -0.67 5.53 -4.85
CA ILE A 136 -0.02 5.80 -3.57
C ILE A 136 0.79 4.57 -3.18
N ASN A 137 2.09 4.74 -3.07
CA ASN A 137 2.99 3.71 -2.60
C ASN A 137 3.34 3.97 -1.13
N VAL A 138 3.09 2.99 -0.27
CA VAL A 138 3.42 3.10 1.16
C VAL A 138 4.86 2.64 1.35
N SER A 139 5.76 3.61 1.53
CA SER A 139 7.14 3.37 1.92
C SER A 139 7.27 3.41 3.45
N SER A 140 8.20 4.16 3.99
CA SER A 140 8.51 4.36 5.41
C SER A 140 9.46 5.54 5.53
N ALA A 141 9.64 6.13 6.71
CA ALA A 141 10.78 6.98 7.01
C ALA A 141 12.10 6.28 6.66
N MET A 142 12.19 4.95 6.87
CA MET A 142 13.32 4.10 6.44
C MET A 142 13.44 3.93 4.92
N GLY A 143 12.66 4.64 4.12
CA GLY A 143 12.80 4.72 2.66
C GLY A 143 13.65 5.89 2.20
N VAL A 144 14.05 6.77 3.10
CA VAL A 144 14.92 7.93 2.86
C VAL A 144 16.10 8.00 3.85
N GLU A 145 16.04 7.22 4.92
CA GLU A 145 17.10 7.10 5.92
C GLU A 145 17.34 5.63 6.26
N GLY A 146 18.61 5.26 6.48
CA GLY A 146 19.00 3.90 6.84
C GLY A 146 18.90 3.70 8.35
N GLU A 147 18.40 2.52 8.79
CA GLU A 147 18.29 2.15 10.20
C GLU A 147 18.97 0.81 10.46
N ALA A 148 19.69 0.70 11.57
CA ALA A 148 20.37 -0.52 11.98
C ALA A 148 19.38 -1.69 12.15
N ASN A 149 19.80 -2.90 11.79
CA ASN A 149 18.99 -4.12 11.79
C ASN A 149 17.85 -4.16 10.74
N PHE A 150 17.71 -3.16 9.88
CA PHE A 150 16.67 -3.09 8.86
C PHE A 150 17.20 -3.05 7.43
N SER A 151 18.43 -3.49 7.16
CA SER A 151 19.10 -3.34 5.86
C SER A 151 18.25 -3.79 4.66
N ALA A 152 17.63 -4.97 4.70
CA ALA A 152 16.76 -5.46 3.63
C ALA A 152 15.48 -4.64 3.48
N TYR A 153 14.90 -4.22 4.61
CA TYR A 153 13.70 -3.38 4.62
C TYR A 153 14.00 -1.99 4.06
N CYS A 154 15.06 -1.32 4.56
CA CYS A 154 15.50 -0.03 4.02
C CYS A 154 15.74 -0.12 2.52
N ALA A 155 16.53 -1.09 2.04
CA ALA A 155 16.78 -1.27 0.62
C ALA A 155 15.48 -1.38 -0.20
N SER A 156 14.47 -2.14 0.29
CA SER A 156 13.19 -2.26 -0.37
C SER A 156 12.39 -0.95 -0.39
N LYS A 157 12.43 -0.17 0.71
CA LYS A 157 11.66 1.08 0.87
C LYS A 157 12.31 2.25 0.11
N PHE A 158 13.65 2.33 0.06
CA PHE A 158 14.36 3.22 -0.87
C PHE A 158 14.00 2.90 -2.33
N GLY A 159 13.96 1.60 -2.69
CA GLY A 159 13.53 1.16 -4.02
C GLY A 159 12.10 1.62 -4.37
N VAL A 160 11.17 1.58 -3.41
CA VAL A 160 9.79 2.07 -3.60
C VAL A 160 9.77 3.59 -3.83
N VAL A 161 10.62 4.37 -3.14
CA VAL A 161 10.73 5.82 -3.36
C VAL A 161 11.22 6.09 -4.79
N GLY A 162 12.34 5.45 -5.20
CA GLY A 162 12.89 5.62 -6.56
C GLY A 162 11.91 5.18 -7.65
N LEU A 163 11.24 4.03 -7.47
CA LEU A 163 10.18 3.56 -8.38
C LEU A 163 9.04 4.59 -8.50
N THR A 164 8.61 5.16 -7.38
CA THR A 164 7.54 6.18 -7.36
C THR A 164 7.91 7.40 -8.18
N GLN A 165 9.13 7.93 -7.98
CA GLN A 165 9.62 9.10 -8.70
C GLN A 165 9.73 8.85 -10.21
N ALA A 166 10.29 7.69 -10.60
CA ALA A 166 10.39 7.30 -11.99
C ALA A 166 9.02 7.18 -12.68
N VAL A 167 8.07 6.48 -12.04
CA VAL A 167 6.71 6.31 -12.60
C VAL A 167 5.95 7.65 -12.63
N ALA A 168 6.19 8.55 -11.69
CA ALA A 168 5.60 9.89 -11.71
C ALA A 168 6.04 10.68 -12.95
N GLU A 169 7.33 10.62 -13.31
CA GLU A 169 7.83 11.25 -14.54
C GLU A 169 7.30 10.57 -15.82
N GLU A 170 7.23 9.23 -15.85
CA GLU A 170 6.69 8.45 -16.98
C GLU A 170 5.20 8.72 -17.24
N THR A 171 4.48 9.25 -16.27
CA THR A 171 3.01 9.40 -16.32
C THR A 171 2.53 10.84 -16.24
N LYS A 172 3.42 11.82 -16.14
CA LYS A 172 3.06 13.24 -15.90
C LYS A 172 2.10 13.82 -16.94
N GLU A 173 2.26 13.43 -18.23
CA GLU A 173 1.40 13.90 -19.33
C GLU A 173 0.13 13.05 -19.49
N SER A 174 -0.06 12.04 -18.63
CA SER A 174 -1.17 11.08 -18.74
C SER A 174 -2.32 11.37 -17.77
N GLY A 175 -2.26 12.45 -17.01
CA GLY A 175 -3.27 12.78 -15.99
C GLY A 175 -3.24 11.86 -14.77
N ILE A 176 -2.15 11.11 -14.58
CA ILE A 176 -1.96 10.20 -13.44
C ILE A 176 -1.11 10.89 -12.39
N ARG A 177 -1.50 10.76 -11.14
CA ARG A 177 -0.75 11.27 -9.99
C ARG A 177 -0.15 10.09 -9.23
N VAL A 178 1.14 10.16 -8.93
CA VAL A 178 1.87 9.10 -8.21
C VAL A 178 2.54 9.70 -7.00
N TYR A 179 2.32 9.13 -5.82
CA TYR A 179 2.84 9.61 -4.56
C TYR A 179 3.49 8.48 -3.78
N VAL A 180 4.45 8.84 -2.94
CA VAL A 180 4.95 7.95 -1.88
C VAL A 180 4.64 8.57 -0.53
N VAL A 181 4.06 7.78 0.37
CA VAL A 181 3.87 8.16 1.77
C VAL A 181 4.94 7.50 2.62
N LEU A 182 5.47 8.24 3.58
CA LEU A 182 6.59 7.86 4.44
C LEU A 182 6.11 7.86 5.92
N PRO A 183 5.35 6.84 6.35
CA PRO A 183 4.95 6.77 7.75
C PRO A 183 6.17 6.54 8.65
N TRP A 184 6.16 7.21 9.81
CA TRP A 184 6.99 6.90 10.95
C TRP A 184 6.57 5.56 11.57
N ALA A 185 6.92 5.28 12.82
CA ALA A 185 6.49 4.08 13.52
C ALA A 185 4.95 4.03 13.66
N VAL A 186 4.34 2.88 13.35
CA VAL A 186 2.87 2.71 13.37
C VAL A 186 2.50 1.45 14.16
N ASN A 187 1.56 1.57 15.08
CA ASN A 187 1.07 0.47 15.90
C ASN A 187 0.21 -0.51 15.08
N THR A 188 0.84 -1.48 14.42
CA THR A 188 0.17 -2.44 13.53
C THR A 188 0.44 -3.90 13.85
N GLY A 189 1.31 -4.19 14.81
CA GLY A 189 1.87 -5.52 15.02
C GLY A 189 2.73 -6.03 13.84
N PHE A 190 3.20 -5.12 12.98
CA PHE A 190 4.00 -5.47 11.79
C PHE A 190 5.39 -5.99 12.15
N LEU A 191 5.98 -5.46 13.21
CA LEU A 191 7.27 -5.89 13.77
C LEU A 191 7.17 -7.10 14.70
N GLY A 192 5.93 -7.60 14.99
CA GLY A 192 5.73 -8.64 16.00
C GLY A 192 6.10 -8.13 17.41
N ASP A 193 6.87 -8.91 18.13
CA ASP A 193 7.27 -8.60 19.52
C ASP A 193 8.58 -7.78 19.61
N VAL A 194 9.04 -7.18 18.52
CA VAL A 194 10.24 -6.33 18.53
C VAL A 194 9.92 -5.01 19.22
N ASP A 195 10.56 -4.77 20.35
CA ASP A 195 10.54 -3.50 21.04
C ASP A 195 11.63 -2.57 20.47
N LEU A 196 11.22 -1.44 19.93
CA LEU A 196 12.13 -0.42 19.40
C LEU A 196 12.49 0.64 20.44
N GLY A 197 11.96 0.55 21.68
CA GLY A 197 12.20 1.53 22.75
C GLY A 197 11.61 2.92 22.44
N LEU A 198 10.62 3.01 21.57
CA LEU A 198 9.97 4.28 21.20
C LEU A 198 8.99 4.71 22.30
N ASP A 199 8.90 6.03 22.51
CA ASP A 199 7.83 6.60 23.33
C ASP A 199 6.47 6.32 22.67
N PRO A 200 5.44 5.87 23.40
CA PRO A 200 4.10 5.65 22.85
C PRO A 200 3.52 6.87 22.13
N SER A 201 3.90 8.10 22.50
CA SER A 201 3.49 9.33 21.82
C SER A 201 4.11 9.50 20.44
N GLU A 202 5.21 8.80 20.14
CA GLU A 202 5.89 8.81 18.85
C GLU A 202 5.33 7.74 17.90
N VAL A 203 4.41 6.90 18.37
CA VAL A 203 3.84 5.78 17.59
C VAL A 203 2.46 6.16 17.05
N LEU A 204 2.36 6.24 15.73
CA LEU A 204 1.13 6.60 15.04
C LEU A 204 0.08 5.48 15.11
N SER A 205 -1.20 5.86 15.07
CA SER A 205 -2.27 4.90 14.83
C SER A 205 -2.41 4.58 13.33
N PRO A 206 -2.86 3.37 12.98
CA PRO A 206 -3.18 3.01 11.59
C PRO A 206 -4.23 3.95 10.97
N GLU A 207 -5.18 4.43 11.76
CA GLU A 207 -6.26 5.32 11.38
C GLU A 207 -5.75 6.71 10.99
N TYR A 208 -4.79 7.24 11.75
CA TYR A 208 -4.15 8.52 11.42
C TYR A 208 -3.42 8.43 10.06
N VAL A 209 -2.64 7.37 9.86
CA VAL A 209 -1.94 7.14 8.58
C VAL A 209 -2.93 6.95 7.44
N ALA A 210 -4.04 6.24 7.66
CA ALA A 210 -5.11 6.06 6.68
C ALA A 210 -5.75 7.39 6.27
N GLY A 211 -6.01 8.28 7.22
CA GLY A 211 -6.49 9.63 6.97
C GLY A 211 -5.52 10.42 6.06
N LYS A 212 -4.22 10.34 6.33
CA LYS A 212 -3.19 10.99 5.49
C LYS A 212 -3.08 10.40 4.08
N ILE A 213 -3.27 9.08 3.93
CA ILE A 213 -3.37 8.41 2.64
C ILE A 213 -4.61 8.92 1.87
N PHE A 214 -5.76 9.02 2.53
CA PHE A 214 -6.99 9.53 1.92
C PHE A 214 -6.86 11.01 1.51
N GLU A 215 -6.31 11.87 2.37
CA GLU A 215 -6.00 13.28 2.06
C GLU A 215 -5.08 13.39 0.84
N THR A 216 -4.02 12.55 0.78
CA THR A 216 -3.07 12.52 -0.33
C THR A 216 -3.76 12.10 -1.63
N ALA A 217 -4.62 11.06 -1.59
CA ALA A 217 -5.38 10.60 -2.75
C ALA A 217 -6.35 11.65 -3.29
N SER A 218 -6.94 12.45 -2.41
CA SER A 218 -7.96 13.47 -2.72
C SER A 218 -7.36 14.85 -3.01
N GLY A 219 -6.13 15.08 -2.57
CA GLY A 219 -5.42 16.34 -2.72
C GLY A 219 -4.85 16.59 -4.11
N ARG A 220 -4.16 17.75 -4.26
CA ARG A 220 -3.53 18.19 -5.50
C ARG A 220 -2.03 18.45 -5.33
N LYS A 221 -1.35 17.64 -4.52
CA LYS A 221 0.11 17.72 -4.42
C LYS A 221 0.75 17.43 -5.79
N LYS A 222 1.97 17.90 -5.99
CA LYS A 222 2.75 17.57 -7.20
C LYS A 222 2.99 16.07 -7.27
N SER A 223 2.78 15.46 -8.45
CA SER A 223 3.14 14.05 -8.68
C SER A 223 4.64 13.84 -8.44
N GLY A 224 5.02 12.70 -7.87
CA GLY A 224 6.39 12.41 -7.43
C GLY A 224 6.71 12.90 -6.01
N SER A 225 5.79 13.60 -5.33
CA SER A 225 6.03 14.09 -3.97
C SER A 225 6.18 12.95 -2.96
N LEU A 226 7.11 13.14 -2.03
CA LEU A 226 7.23 12.38 -0.80
C LEU A 226 6.33 13.05 0.25
N VAL A 227 5.51 12.25 0.91
CA VAL A 227 4.58 12.72 1.95
C VAL A 227 4.97 12.06 3.26
N GLU A 228 5.72 12.79 4.07
CA GLU A 228 6.07 12.35 5.41
C GLU A 228 4.83 12.35 6.31
N ILE A 229 4.71 11.31 7.15
CA ILE A 229 3.63 11.16 8.12
C ILE A 229 4.30 10.92 9.48
N CYS A 230 4.45 12.01 10.22
CA CYS A 230 5.07 12.05 11.53
C CYS A 230 4.02 12.24 12.64
N PRO A 231 4.37 11.94 13.91
CA PRO A 231 3.57 12.27 15.10
C PRO A 231 3.19 13.74 15.19
#